data_393844b296c0abc17b7cd248f0224044
#
_entry.id   393844b296c0abc17b7cd248f0224044
#
_cell.length_a   1.000
_cell.length_b   1.000
_cell.length_c   1.000
_cell.angle_alpha   90.00
_cell.angle_beta   90.00
_cell.angle_gamma   90.00
#
_symmetry.space_group_name_H-M   'P 1'
#
loop_
_entity.id
_entity.type
_entity.pdbx_description
1 polymer ?
#
loop_
_entity_poly.entity_id
_entity_poly.type
_entity_poly.pdbx_seq_one_letter_code
_entity_poly.pdbx_strand_id
1 'polypeptide(L)'
;ISRDCIERARQRHPDIRFEVLDAFDVLAALGIGKQFTKVYIDMSGLSGYRSLLDVISLLTMYATVFRPDAIIVKSGALKNFASNCIPWRPGETYRKTKDAEPTD
;
A
#
# COMPACT_ATOMS: atom_id res chain seq x y z
N ILE A 1 -7.68 -10.17 8.80
CA ILE A 1 -6.81 -10.52 9.93
C ILE A 1 -6.96 -12.01 10.23
N SER A 2 -5.90 -12.75 10.09
CA SER A 2 -5.90 -14.19 10.31
C SER A 2 -4.98 -14.56 11.45
N ARG A 3 -5.57 -14.99 12.56
CA ARG A 3 -4.80 -15.44 13.72
C ARG A 3 -3.99 -16.68 13.42
N ASP A 4 -4.56 -17.61 12.62
CA ASP A 4 -3.88 -18.84 12.25
C ASP A 4 -2.63 -18.58 11.41
N CYS A 5 -2.72 -17.63 10.47
CA CYS A 5 -1.57 -17.24 9.67
C CYS A 5 -0.47 -16.61 10.53
N ILE A 6 -0.84 -15.79 11.49
CA ILE A 6 0.11 -15.16 12.41
C ILE A 6 0.80 -16.19 13.28
N GLU A 7 0.05 -17.16 13.81
CA GLU A 7 0.63 -18.23 14.61
C GLU A 7 1.64 -19.07 13.81
N ARG A 8 1.30 -19.41 12.57
CA ARG A 8 2.22 -20.13 11.69
C ARG A 8 3.48 -19.31 11.39
N ALA A 9 3.32 -18.02 11.17
CA ALA A 9 4.45 -17.13 10.91
C ALA A 9 5.38 -17.04 12.11
N ARG A 10 4.83 -16.94 13.32
CA ARG A 10 5.60 -16.93 14.56
C ARG A 10 6.42 -18.20 14.75
N GLN A 11 5.83 -19.33 14.38
CA GLN A 11 6.53 -20.62 14.48
C GLN A 11 7.67 -20.75 13.48
N ARG A 12 7.46 -20.24 12.26
CA ARG A 12 8.47 -20.30 11.18
C ARG A 12 9.59 -19.29 11.34
N HIS A 13 9.26 -18.13 11.88
CA HIS A 13 10.18 -17.00 11.98
C HIS A 13 10.14 -16.40 13.39
N PRO A 14 10.71 -17.12 14.39
CA PRO A 14 10.64 -16.66 15.78
C PRO A 14 11.42 -15.39 16.06
N ASP A 15 12.32 -15.00 15.17
CA ASP A 15 13.12 -13.78 15.25
C ASP A 15 12.39 -12.53 14.72
N ILE A 16 11.22 -12.72 14.11
CA ILE A 16 10.43 -11.62 13.56
C ILE A 16 9.20 -11.40 14.43
N ARG A 17 8.90 -10.14 14.70
CA ARG A 17 7.70 -9.77 15.44
C ARG A 17 6.48 -9.80 14.54
N PHE A 18 5.48 -10.61 14.91
CA PHE A 18 4.20 -10.69 14.24
C PHE A 18 3.09 -10.31 15.21
N GLU A 19 2.20 -9.43 14.77
CA GLU A 19 1.08 -8.96 15.58
C GLU A 19 -0.23 -9.12 14.82
N VAL A 20 -1.29 -9.48 15.55
CA VAL A 20 -2.64 -9.51 15.00
C VAL A 20 -3.28 -8.17 15.26
N LEU A 21 -3.53 -7.41 14.21
CA LEU A 21 -4.22 -6.13 14.33
C LEU A 21 -4.93 -5.79 13.02
N ASP A 22 -5.88 -4.87 13.12
CA ASP A 22 -6.50 -4.28 11.95
C ASP A 22 -5.64 -3.11 11.49
N ALA A 23 -5.17 -3.17 10.25
CA ALA A 23 -4.31 -2.14 9.68
C ALA A 23 -4.97 -0.75 9.64
N PHE A 24 -6.30 -0.71 9.61
CA PHE A 24 -7.04 0.55 9.65
C PHE A 24 -7.15 1.13 11.06
N ASP A 25 -6.82 0.36 12.07
CA ASP A 25 -6.75 0.85 13.45
C ASP A 25 -5.37 1.44 13.72
N VAL A 26 -5.25 2.73 13.41
CA VAL A 26 -3.95 3.42 13.51
C VAL A 26 -3.44 3.50 14.95
N LEU A 27 -4.33 3.55 15.93
CA LEU A 27 -3.92 3.57 17.32
C LEU A 27 -3.29 2.25 17.73
N ALA A 28 -3.83 1.14 17.26
CA ALA A 28 -3.22 -0.17 17.50
C ALA A 28 -1.84 -0.26 16.84
N ALA A 29 -1.71 0.26 15.62
CA ALA A 29 -0.43 0.29 14.92
C ALA A 29 0.60 1.17 15.64
N LEU A 30 0.19 2.32 16.16
CA LEU A 30 1.06 3.17 16.97
C LEU A 30 1.55 2.48 18.25
N GLY A 31 0.73 1.59 18.81
CA GLY A 31 1.11 0.79 19.97
C GLY A 31 2.25 -0.19 19.70
N ILE A 32 2.45 -0.58 18.44
CA ILE A 32 3.55 -1.46 18.05
C ILE A 32 4.85 -0.67 17.94
N GLY A 33 4.80 0.51 17.36
CA GLY A 33 5.97 1.36 17.20
C GLY A 33 5.58 2.69 16.58
N LYS A 34 6.43 3.69 16.77
CA LYS A 34 6.17 5.05 16.28
C LYS A 34 7.07 5.45 15.13
N GLN A 35 8.18 4.73 14.95
CA GLN A 35 9.15 5.05 13.91
C GLN A 35 9.35 3.83 13.03
N PHE A 36 8.91 3.95 11.80
CA PHE A 36 9.16 2.96 10.76
C PHE A 36 9.82 3.66 9.60
N THR A 37 10.92 3.11 9.14
CA THR A 37 11.62 3.66 7.97
C THR A 37 10.95 3.25 6.68
N LYS A 38 10.41 2.05 6.64
CA LYS A 38 9.73 1.51 5.47
C LYS A 38 8.45 0.80 5.88
N VAL A 39 7.43 0.97 5.09
CA VAL A 39 6.15 0.28 5.28
C VAL A 39 5.83 -0.50 4.01
N TYR A 40 5.53 -1.77 4.15
CA TYR A 40 5.11 -2.63 3.05
C TYR A 40 3.65 -2.98 3.23
N ILE A 41 2.86 -2.69 2.21
CA ILE A 41 1.42 -2.96 2.23
C ILE A 41 1.11 -3.92 1.08
N ASP A 42 0.61 -5.09 1.43
CA ASP A 42 0.22 -6.11 0.46
C ASP A 42 -1.30 -6.25 0.45
N MET A 43 -1.90 -5.75 -0.61
CA MET A 43 -3.34 -5.85 -0.87
C MET A 43 -3.62 -6.74 -2.08
N SER A 44 -2.71 -7.66 -2.37
CA SER A 44 -2.89 -8.59 -3.48
C SER A 44 -4.11 -9.48 -3.29
N GLY A 45 -4.74 -9.86 -4.39
CA GLY A 45 -5.96 -10.65 -4.35
C GLY A 45 -7.24 -9.84 -4.19
N LEU A 46 -7.13 -8.58 -3.85
CA LEU A 46 -8.27 -7.67 -3.77
C LEU A 46 -8.33 -6.81 -5.03
N SER A 47 -9.48 -6.75 -5.65
CA SER A 47 -9.70 -5.97 -6.87
C SER A 47 -11.01 -5.21 -6.79
N GLY A 48 -11.16 -4.21 -7.67
CA GLY A 48 -12.34 -3.39 -7.71
C GLY A 48 -12.16 -2.04 -7.02
N TYR A 49 -13.16 -1.17 -7.19
CA TYR A 49 -13.07 0.20 -6.73
C TYR A 49 -13.02 0.34 -5.20
N ARG A 50 -13.67 -0.55 -4.46
CA ARG A 50 -13.63 -0.53 -2.99
C ARG A 50 -12.23 -0.83 -2.47
N SER A 51 -11.57 -1.80 -3.08
CA SER A 51 -10.19 -2.14 -2.75
C SER A 51 -9.26 -0.96 -3.02
N LEU A 52 -9.49 -0.23 -4.12
CA LEU A 52 -8.72 0.96 -4.46
C LEU A 52 -8.88 2.04 -3.40
N LEU A 53 -10.11 2.32 -2.98
CA LEU A 53 -10.38 3.33 -1.96
C LEU A 53 -9.73 2.95 -0.63
N ASP A 54 -9.80 1.68 -0.25
CA ASP A 54 -9.17 1.18 0.97
C ASP A 54 -7.65 1.34 0.92
N VAL A 55 -7.04 1.02 -0.21
CA VAL A 55 -5.58 1.18 -0.38
C VAL A 55 -5.18 2.65 -0.26
N ILE A 56 -5.89 3.54 -0.94
CA ILE A 56 -5.61 4.97 -0.90
C ILE A 56 -5.74 5.52 0.52
N SER A 57 -6.81 5.13 1.21
CA SER A 57 -7.04 5.52 2.60
C SER A 57 -5.91 5.05 3.51
N LEU A 58 -5.51 3.79 3.37
CA LEU A 58 -4.46 3.19 4.17
C LEU A 58 -3.11 3.88 3.91
N LEU A 59 -2.76 4.10 2.66
CA LEU A 59 -1.52 4.79 2.27
C LEU A 59 -1.47 6.20 2.87
N THR A 60 -2.55 6.95 2.74
CA THR A 60 -2.62 8.32 3.25
C THR A 60 -2.46 8.34 4.76
N MET A 61 -3.13 7.44 5.45
CA MET A 61 -3.06 7.33 6.91
C MET A 61 -1.64 7.02 7.39
N TYR A 62 -1.01 6.00 6.81
CA TYR A 62 0.34 5.62 7.22
C TYR A 62 1.39 6.65 6.83
N ALA A 63 1.25 7.27 5.68
CA ALA A 63 2.15 8.34 5.27
C ALA A 63 2.09 9.53 6.22
N THR A 64 0.88 9.89 6.66
CA THR A 64 0.67 11.05 7.51
C THR A 64 1.09 10.80 8.96
N VAL A 65 0.77 9.63 9.49
CA VAL A 65 0.99 9.32 10.91
C VAL A 65 2.43 8.90 11.19
N PHE A 66 2.97 8.01 10.37
CA PHE A 66 4.29 7.43 10.63
C PHE A 66 5.42 8.11 9.88
N ARG A 67 5.13 8.80 8.79
CA ARG A 67 6.10 9.50 7.95
C ARG A 67 7.31 8.62 7.61
N PRO A 68 7.11 7.43 7.07
CA PRO A 68 8.24 6.57 6.71
C PRO A 68 9.01 7.15 5.53
N ASP A 69 10.24 6.69 5.34
CA ASP A 69 11.05 7.08 4.19
C ASP A 69 10.45 6.59 2.88
N ALA A 70 9.82 5.42 2.92
CA ALA A 70 9.17 4.85 1.76
C ALA A 70 8.00 3.95 2.16
N ILE A 71 6.98 3.94 1.32
CA ILE A 71 5.87 2.98 1.41
C ILE A 71 5.87 2.19 0.12
N ILE A 72 5.98 0.87 0.25
CA ILE A 72 5.94 -0.04 -0.88
C ILE A 72 4.59 -0.76 -0.86
N VAL A 73 3.82 -0.63 -1.92
CA VAL A 73 2.48 -1.20 -1.96
C VAL A 73 2.35 -2.18 -3.12
N LYS A 74 1.75 -3.32 -2.83
CA LYS A 74 1.36 -4.30 -3.83
C LYS A 74 -0.17 -4.32 -3.91
N SER A 75 -0.71 -3.73 -4.97
CA SER A 75 -2.14 -3.65 -5.20
C SER A 75 -2.41 -3.57 -6.70
N GLY A 76 -3.11 -4.56 -7.23
CA GLY A 76 -3.53 -4.55 -8.64
C GLY A 76 -4.47 -3.40 -8.94
N ALA A 77 -5.38 -3.07 -8.01
CA ALA A 77 -6.32 -1.97 -8.18
C ALA A 77 -5.59 -0.63 -8.29
N LEU A 78 -4.64 -0.37 -7.41
CA LEU A 78 -3.86 0.86 -7.45
C LEU A 78 -2.97 0.94 -8.69
N LYS A 79 -2.32 -0.15 -9.05
CA LYS A 79 -1.50 -0.22 -10.26
C LYS A 79 -2.32 0.12 -11.51
N ASN A 80 -3.48 -0.48 -11.66
CA ASN A 80 -4.35 -0.23 -12.80
C ASN A 80 -4.83 1.22 -12.82
N PHE A 81 -5.21 1.75 -11.68
CA PHE A 81 -5.61 3.14 -11.58
C PHE A 81 -4.47 4.07 -12.00
N ALA A 82 -3.30 3.89 -11.42
CA ALA A 82 -2.15 4.75 -11.68
C ALA A 82 -1.71 4.70 -13.15
N SER A 83 -1.79 3.52 -13.79
CA SER A 83 -1.40 3.37 -15.19
C SER A 83 -2.36 4.07 -16.16
N ASN A 84 -3.58 4.35 -15.73
CA ASN A 84 -4.59 5.02 -16.55
C ASN A 84 -4.71 6.51 -16.23
N CYS A 85 -3.96 7.01 -15.28
CA CYS A 85 -4.02 8.40 -14.86
C CYS A 85 -2.72 9.12 -15.20
N ILE A 86 -2.86 10.39 -15.50
CA ILE A 86 -1.74 11.22 -15.86
C ILE A 86 -1.84 12.51 -15.06
N PRO A 87 -0.76 12.93 -14.41
CA PRO A 87 -0.78 14.19 -13.68
C PRO A 87 -1.05 15.34 -14.63
N TRP A 88 -2.09 16.12 -14.33
CA TRP A 88 -2.34 17.34 -15.06
C TRP A 88 -1.39 18.41 -14.57
N ARG A 89 -0.78 19.13 -15.52
CA ARG A 89 0.09 20.27 -15.24
C ARG A 89 -0.30 21.44 -16.10
N PRO A 90 -0.43 22.65 -15.54
CA PRO A 90 -0.78 23.82 -16.32
C PRO A 90 0.24 24.07 -17.43
N GLY A 91 -0.26 24.36 -18.63
CA GLY A 91 0.59 24.71 -19.76
C GLY A 91 1.23 23.53 -20.48
N GLU A 92 1.01 22.31 -20.04
CA GLU A 92 1.52 21.13 -20.73
C GLU A 92 0.48 20.54 -21.68
N THR A 93 0.93 20.19 -22.87
CA THR A 93 0.15 19.39 -23.80
C THR A 93 0.40 17.93 -23.49
N TYR A 94 -0.67 17.21 -23.25
CA TYR A 94 -0.57 15.86 -22.79
C TYR A 94 -0.64 14.83 -23.92
N ARG A 95 0.22 13.84 -23.89
CA ARG A 95 0.23 12.74 -24.84
C ARG A 95 0.26 11.42 -24.09
N LYS A 96 -0.64 10.50 -24.46
CA LYS A 96 -0.64 9.17 -23.88
C LYS A 96 0.64 8.43 -24.26
N THR A 97 1.22 7.77 -23.28
CA THR A 97 2.47 7.07 -23.47
C THR A 97 2.41 6.02 -24.57
N LYS A 98 1.33 5.27 -24.62
CA LYS A 98 1.16 4.22 -25.61
C LYS A 98 1.02 4.74 -27.04
N ASP A 99 0.62 6.01 -27.19
CA ASP A 99 0.53 6.65 -28.50
C ASP A 99 1.87 7.28 -28.89
N ALA A 100 2.69 7.60 -27.91
CA ALA A 100 3.98 8.23 -28.13
C ALA A 100 5.05 7.22 -28.44
N GLU A 101 4.89 6.00 -27.99
CA GLU A 101 5.93 4.99 -28.03
C GLU A 101 5.37 3.62 -28.31
N PRO A 102 5.73 3.00 -29.45
CA PRO A 102 5.35 1.63 -29.71
C PRO A 102 6.08 0.74 -28.69
N THR A 103 5.32 0.13 -27.85
CA THR A 103 5.90 -0.79 -26.89
C THR A 103 6.08 -2.16 -27.50
N ASP A 104 7.15 -2.73 -27.19
CA ASP A 104 7.46 -4.09 -27.61
C ASP A 104 6.57 -5.11 -26.94
#